data_8e8c5e806bb255a01f87f3d3a7d6c8be
#
_entry.id   8e8c5e806bb255a01f87f3d3a7d6c8be
#
_cell.length_a   1.000
_cell.length_b   1.000
_cell.length_c   1.000
_cell.angle_alpha   90.00
_cell.angle_beta   90.00
_cell.angle_gamma   90.00
#
_symmetry.space_group_name_H-M   'P 1'
#
loop_
_entity.id
_entity.type
_entity.pdbx_description
1 polymer ?
#
loop_
_entity_poly.entity_id
_entity_poly.type
_entity_poly.pdbx_seq_one_letter_code
_entity_poly.pdbx_strand_id
1 'polypeptide(L)'
;GIAVIASQQERENGVNAASVGGYYTRSGDGADQKLADNDSQINRPMTADSNYSLPQSMAYNIAEYRSKRTNGQVVIQMAPSDSVTMTLDYIQSEMDLDRSYSDLSAWFSNTAAVSQTSEWTDGPIAAPIYYQETVLNNDFAMGTGEDGRRNKNKSLGLNFEWVVNDELELNFDWHDSSAETGANTPNGTSSLITMASFNKVGQTFITGYDMPV
;
A
#
# COMPACT_ATOMS: atom_id res chain seq x y z
N GLY A 1 -19.35 33.89 23.10
CA GLY A 1 -19.91 32.72 22.42
C GLY A 1 -19.14 31.45 22.78
N ILE A 2 -19.82 30.30 22.69
CA ILE A 2 -19.22 28.99 22.86
C ILE A 2 -19.71 28.09 21.73
N ALA A 3 -18.80 27.41 21.06
CA ALA A 3 -19.09 26.39 20.09
C ALA A 3 -18.44 25.06 20.50
N VAL A 4 -19.19 23.95 20.42
CA VAL A 4 -18.70 22.60 20.66
C VAL A 4 -19.06 21.75 19.46
N ILE A 5 -18.08 21.09 18.89
CA ILE A 5 -18.23 20.21 17.73
C ILE A 5 -17.64 18.86 18.10
N ALA A 6 -18.39 17.78 17.82
CA ALA A 6 -17.91 16.43 17.91
C ALA A 6 -18.33 15.63 16.68
N SER A 7 -17.45 14.81 16.17
CA SER A 7 -17.77 13.90 15.07
C SER A 7 -17.06 12.56 15.23
N GLN A 8 -17.74 11.51 14.78
CA GLN A 8 -17.16 10.18 14.66
C GLN A 8 -17.47 9.66 13.26
N GLN A 9 -16.49 9.08 12.63
CA GLN A 9 -16.60 8.44 11.33
C GLN A 9 -15.93 7.08 11.38
N GLU A 10 -16.58 6.08 10.84
CA GLU A 10 -16.05 4.74 10.66
C GLU A 10 -16.23 4.32 9.20
N ARG A 11 -15.21 3.65 8.65
CA ARG A 11 -15.20 3.14 7.29
C ARG A 11 -14.55 1.77 7.28
N GLU A 12 -15.15 0.85 6.53
CA GLU A 12 -14.62 -0.47 6.26
C GLU A 12 -14.60 -0.68 4.75
N ASN A 13 -13.55 -1.27 4.24
CA ASN A 13 -13.44 -1.68 2.85
C ASN A 13 -12.55 -2.90 2.72
N GLY A 14 -12.86 -3.74 1.72
CA GLY A 14 -12.07 -4.90 1.36
C GLY A 14 -11.41 -4.73 -0.01
N VAL A 15 -10.30 -5.41 -0.20
CA VAL A 15 -9.58 -5.49 -1.46
C VAL A 15 -9.23 -6.94 -1.73
N ASN A 16 -9.63 -7.43 -2.91
CA ASN A 16 -9.14 -8.68 -3.47
C ASN A 16 -8.29 -8.33 -4.69
N ALA A 17 -7.04 -8.75 -4.70
CA ALA A 17 -6.12 -8.42 -5.77
C ALA A 17 -5.30 -9.64 -6.18
N ALA A 18 -5.21 -9.88 -7.50
CA ALA A 18 -4.17 -10.72 -8.05
C ALA A 18 -3.11 -9.82 -8.67
N SER A 19 -1.87 -10.20 -8.51
CA SER A 19 -0.73 -9.40 -8.96
C SER A 19 0.40 -10.27 -9.47
N VAL A 20 1.23 -9.67 -10.30
CA VAL A 20 2.52 -10.20 -10.70
C VAL A 20 3.59 -9.41 -9.95
N GLY A 21 4.45 -10.10 -9.22
CA GLY A 21 5.45 -9.52 -8.32
C GLY A 21 6.71 -9.07 -9.04
N GLY A 22 6.58 -8.13 -10.00
CA GLY A 22 7.73 -7.60 -10.74
C GLY A 22 8.22 -8.52 -11.88
N TYR A 23 9.24 -8.03 -12.59
CA TYR A 23 9.82 -8.72 -13.74
C TYR A 23 11.35 -8.66 -13.70
N TYR A 24 11.99 -9.75 -14.13
CA TYR A 24 13.42 -9.79 -14.44
C TYR A 24 13.63 -9.53 -15.91
N THR A 25 14.51 -8.59 -16.26
CA THR A 25 14.98 -8.43 -17.63
C THR A 25 16.24 -9.25 -17.86
N ARG A 26 16.29 -9.98 -18.96
CA ARG A 26 17.38 -10.86 -19.38
C ARG A 26 17.76 -10.62 -20.84
N SER A 27 18.98 -10.98 -21.20
CA SER A 27 19.44 -11.06 -22.56
C SER A 27 18.96 -12.38 -23.22
N GLY A 28 18.70 -12.35 -24.50
CA GLY A 28 18.26 -13.52 -25.27
C GLY A 28 19.34 -14.56 -25.58
N ASP A 29 20.59 -14.30 -25.22
CA ASP A 29 21.73 -15.18 -25.51
C ASP A 29 22.59 -15.54 -24.28
N GLY A 30 23.49 -16.50 -24.51
CA GLY A 30 24.57 -16.84 -23.61
C GLY A 30 24.14 -17.40 -22.26
N ALA A 31 24.96 -17.13 -21.24
CA ALA A 31 24.79 -17.67 -19.88
C ALA A 31 23.53 -17.16 -19.16
N ASP A 32 22.98 -16.03 -19.62
CA ASP A 32 21.79 -15.42 -19.04
C ASP A 32 20.47 -15.98 -19.62
N GLN A 33 20.56 -16.85 -20.66
CA GLN A 33 19.38 -17.48 -21.23
C GLN A 33 18.70 -18.40 -20.21
N LYS A 34 17.47 -18.03 -19.85
CA LYS A 34 16.64 -18.77 -18.87
C LYS A 34 15.49 -19.53 -19.52
N LEU A 35 15.38 -19.48 -20.85
CA LEU A 35 14.31 -20.13 -21.58
C LEU A 35 14.80 -21.48 -22.13
N ALA A 36 13.93 -22.50 -22.06
CA ALA A 36 14.21 -23.79 -22.63
C ALA A 36 14.36 -23.71 -24.15
N ASP A 37 15.27 -24.48 -24.70
CA ASP A 37 15.46 -24.62 -26.14
C ASP A 37 14.63 -25.79 -26.65
N ASN A 38 13.36 -25.54 -26.92
CA ASN A 38 12.43 -26.53 -27.43
C ASN A 38 11.39 -25.91 -28.36
N ASP A 39 10.74 -26.73 -29.16
CA ASP A 39 9.77 -26.34 -30.17
C ASP A 39 8.43 -25.81 -29.59
N SER A 40 8.26 -25.85 -28.28
CA SER A 40 7.08 -25.30 -27.61
C SER A 40 7.15 -23.81 -27.37
N GLN A 41 8.29 -23.20 -27.66
CA GLN A 41 8.49 -21.75 -27.52
C GLN A 41 8.06 -21.01 -28.82
N ILE A 42 7.14 -20.07 -28.71
CA ILE A 42 6.66 -19.25 -29.84
C ILE A 42 7.23 -17.84 -29.71
N ASN A 43 7.88 -17.34 -30.78
CA ASN A 43 8.56 -16.04 -30.80
C ASN A 43 9.62 -15.89 -29.70
N ARG A 44 10.35 -16.94 -29.40
CA ARG A 44 11.36 -16.94 -28.34
C ARG A 44 12.48 -15.93 -28.65
N PRO A 45 12.83 -15.02 -27.74
CA PRO A 45 13.96 -14.12 -27.91
C PRO A 45 15.28 -14.90 -27.80
N MET A 46 16.04 -14.99 -28.91
CA MET A 46 17.22 -15.88 -29.02
C MET A 46 18.52 -15.18 -29.36
N THR A 47 18.51 -13.91 -29.69
CA THR A 47 19.71 -13.22 -30.15
C THR A 47 20.30 -12.34 -29.03
N ALA A 48 21.61 -12.01 -29.16
CA ALA A 48 22.29 -11.14 -28.20
C ALA A 48 21.61 -9.77 -28.04
N ASP A 49 21.00 -9.28 -29.09
CA ASP A 49 20.29 -8.00 -29.10
C ASP A 49 18.83 -8.11 -28.62
N SER A 50 18.36 -9.33 -28.36
CA SER A 50 17.01 -9.60 -27.85
C SER A 50 17.00 -9.53 -26.33
N ASN A 51 16.22 -8.63 -25.80
CA ASN A 51 15.92 -8.60 -24.38
C ASN A 51 14.52 -9.15 -24.12
N TYR A 52 14.34 -9.81 -22.99
CA TYR A 52 13.05 -10.30 -22.56
C TYR A 52 12.86 -10.11 -21.06
N SER A 53 11.62 -10.05 -20.61
CA SER A 53 11.28 -9.96 -19.20
C SER A 53 10.53 -11.21 -18.76
N LEU A 54 10.84 -11.70 -17.56
CA LEU A 54 10.20 -12.83 -16.92
C LEU A 54 9.50 -12.39 -15.64
N PRO A 55 8.27 -12.87 -15.36
CA PRO A 55 7.62 -12.61 -14.10
C PRO A 55 8.40 -13.25 -12.94
N GLN A 56 8.49 -12.58 -11.81
CA GLN A 56 9.13 -13.11 -10.60
C GLN A 56 8.20 -14.02 -9.81
N SER A 57 6.95 -13.60 -9.64
CA SER A 57 5.94 -14.32 -8.87
C SER A 57 4.55 -13.93 -9.30
N MET A 58 3.59 -14.77 -8.99
CA MET A 58 2.17 -14.44 -8.98
C MET A 58 1.66 -14.47 -7.55
N ALA A 59 0.81 -13.53 -7.18
CA ALA A 59 0.24 -13.47 -5.84
C ALA A 59 -1.25 -13.15 -5.88
N TYR A 60 -1.96 -13.66 -4.90
CA TYR A 60 -3.33 -13.28 -4.58
C TYR A 60 -3.36 -12.73 -3.16
N ASN A 61 -3.92 -11.55 -3.00
CA ASN A 61 -3.99 -10.85 -1.73
C ASN A 61 -5.44 -10.50 -1.41
N ILE A 62 -5.84 -10.79 -0.19
CA ILE A 62 -7.11 -10.39 0.39
C ILE A 62 -6.77 -9.48 1.57
N ALA A 63 -7.33 -8.29 1.58
CA ALA A 63 -7.10 -7.35 2.67
C ALA A 63 -8.39 -6.64 3.07
N GLU A 64 -8.57 -6.47 4.37
CA GLU A 64 -9.64 -5.69 4.97
C GLU A 64 -9.03 -4.49 5.68
N TYR A 65 -9.64 -3.33 5.50
CA TYR A 65 -9.23 -2.07 6.08
C TYR A 65 -10.37 -1.51 6.91
N ARG A 66 -10.06 -1.11 8.12
CA ARG A 66 -10.96 -0.36 9.00
C ARG A 66 -10.28 0.94 9.39
N SER A 67 -11.01 2.05 9.26
CA SER A 67 -10.58 3.34 9.80
C SER A 67 -11.66 3.93 10.67
N LYS A 68 -11.27 4.39 11.85
CA LYS A 68 -12.15 5.09 12.79
C LYS A 68 -11.51 6.42 13.14
N ARG A 69 -12.27 7.49 12.93
CA ARG A 69 -11.83 8.84 13.28
C ARG A 69 -12.80 9.46 14.27
N THR A 70 -12.27 10.03 15.34
CA THR A 70 -13.02 10.78 16.33
C THR A 70 -12.40 12.17 16.42
N ASN A 71 -13.22 13.22 16.27
CA ASN A 71 -12.78 14.61 16.39
C ASN A 71 -13.62 15.31 17.44
N GLY A 72 -12.97 16.19 18.19
CA GLY A 72 -13.60 17.12 19.11
C GLY A 72 -13.01 18.52 18.94
N GLN A 73 -13.84 19.53 18.99
CA GLN A 73 -13.42 20.93 18.98
C GLN A 73 -14.28 21.73 19.96
N VAL A 74 -13.62 22.58 20.70
CA VAL A 74 -14.26 23.58 21.58
C VAL A 74 -13.68 24.93 21.22
N VAL A 75 -14.55 25.91 20.98
CA VAL A 75 -14.17 27.30 20.73
C VAL A 75 -14.92 28.18 21.73
N ILE A 76 -14.19 29.04 22.41
CA ILE A 76 -14.73 30.05 23.33
C ILE A 76 -14.31 31.41 22.82
N GLN A 77 -15.26 32.25 22.52
CA GLN A 77 -15.02 33.63 22.13
C GLN A 77 -15.63 34.62 23.13
N MET A 78 -14.85 35.58 23.54
CA MET A 78 -15.24 36.64 24.47
C MET A 78 -14.95 38.02 23.86
N ALA A 79 -15.85 38.92 24.03
CA ALA A 79 -15.68 40.34 23.66
C ALA A 79 -15.98 41.20 24.91
N PRO A 80 -14.93 41.43 25.78
CA PRO A 80 -15.13 42.16 27.01
C PRO A 80 -15.40 43.66 26.77
N SER A 81 -15.10 44.18 25.59
CA SER A 81 -15.48 45.50 25.10
C SER A 81 -15.69 45.43 23.58
N ASP A 82 -16.23 46.52 23.01
CA ASP A 82 -16.41 46.62 21.54
C ASP A 82 -15.08 46.67 20.79
N SER A 83 -13.97 46.93 21.46
CA SER A 83 -12.63 47.04 20.89
C SER A 83 -11.76 45.80 21.14
N VAL A 84 -12.19 44.84 21.91
CA VAL A 84 -11.38 43.63 22.26
C VAL A 84 -12.14 42.36 22.02
N THR A 85 -11.55 41.48 21.22
CA THR A 85 -12.03 40.13 21.01
C THR A 85 -10.95 39.11 21.40
N MET A 86 -11.32 38.08 22.12
CA MET A 86 -10.45 37.00 22.52
C MET A 86 -11.09 35.64 22.10
N THR A 87 -10.32 34.79 21.44
CA THR A 87 -10.77 33.46 21.04
C THR A 87 -9.81 32.43 21.60
N LEU A 88 -10.34 31.46 22.32
CA LEU A 88 -9.64 30.24 22.76
C LEU A 88 -10.24 29.06 22.01
N ASP A 89 -9.40 28.27 21.36
CA ASP A 89 -9.82 27.06 20.70
C ASP A 89 -9.00 25.85 21.15
N TYR A 90 -9.67 24.71 21.24
CA TYR A 90 -9.04 23.42 21.48
C TYR A 90 -9.58 22.41 20.48
N ILE A 91 -8.67 21.71 19.78
CA ILE A 91 -8.98 20.65 18.82
C ILE A 91 -8.27 19.37 19.26
N GLN A 92 -9.00 18.27 19.21
CA GLN A 92 -8.45 16.93 19.35
C GLN A 92 -8.97 16.04 18.22
N SER A 93 -8.08 15.31 17.57
CA SER A 93 -8.41 14.31 16.55
C SER A 93 -7.68 13.01 16.86
N GLU A 94 -8.40 11.90 16.88
CA GLU A 94 -7.85 10.55 16.98
C GLU A 94 -8.29 9.76 15.75
N MET A 95 -7.35 9.05 15.11
CA MET A 95 -7.61 8.20 13.96
C MET A 95 -6.94 6.85 14.15
N ASP A 96 -7.76 5.80 14.21
CA ASP A 96 -7.34 4.42 14.16
C ASP A 96 -7.39 3.93 12.72
N LEU A 97 -6.33 3.26 12.32
CA LEU A 97 -6.17 2.61 11.03
C LEU A 97 -5.77 1.16 11.27
N ASP A 98 -6.64 0.25 10.92
CA ASP A 98 -6.43 -1.18 11.05
C ASP A 98 -6.50 -1.84 9.68
N ARG A 99 -5.62 -2.80 9.45
CA ARG A 99 -5.62 -3.65 8.26
C ARG A 99 -5.36 -5.08 8.69
N SER A 100 -6.19 -6.00 8.24
CA SER A 100 -5.90 -7.43 8.24
C SER A 100 -5.73 -7.91 6.81
N TYR A 101 -4.77 -8.78 6.56
CA TYR A 101 -4.52 -9.29 5.23
C TYR A 101 -4.03 -10.73 5.23
N SER A 102 -4.31 -11.40 4.13
CA SER A 102 -3.74 -12.71 3.82
C SER A 102 -3.28 -12.73 2.37
N ASP A 103 -2.15 -13.33 2.14
CA ASP A 103 -1.57 -13.48 0.81
C ASP A 103 -1.19 -14.92 0.51
N LEU A 104 -1.25 -15.23 -0.76
CA LEU A 104 -0.83 -16.47 -1.36
C LEU A 104 0.07 -16.13 -2.53
N SER A 105 1.29 -16.65 -2.58
CA SER A 105 2.22 -16.36 -3.67
C SER A 105 2.92 -17.60 -4.19
N ALA A 106 3.15 -17.62 -5.50
CA ALA A 106 3.90 -18.65 -6.20
C ALA A 106 5.04 -18.00 -6.99
N TRP A 107 6.27 -18.40 -6.71
CA TRP A 107 7.47 -17.84 -7.29
C TRP A 107 7.89 -18.64 -8.52
N PHE A 108 8.32 -17.94 -9.57
CA PHE A 108 8.92 -18.56 -10.74
C PHE A 108 10.40 -18.86 -10.48
N SER A 109 10.86 -20.02 -10.95
CA SER A 109 12.27 -20.40 -10.88
C SER A 109 13.11 -19.68 -11.90
N ASN A 110 12.50 -19.30 -13.02
CA ASN A 110 13.16 -18.58 -14.12
C ASN A 110 14.46 -19.28 -14.55
N THR A 111 14.39 -20.59 -14.80
CA THR A 111 15.52 -21.39 -15.30
C THR A 111 15.12 -22.16 -16.54
N ALA A 112 16.06 -22.32 -17.49
CA ALA A 112 15.81 -23.05 -18.74
C ALA A 112 15.35 -24.50 -18.51
N ALA A 113 15.84 -25.14 -17.45
CA ALA A 113 15.51 -26.55 -17.15
C ALA A 113 14.02 -26.77 -16.81
N VAL A 114 13.30 -25.77 -16.36
CA VAL A 114 11.91 -25.88 -15.90
C VAL A 114 10.89 -25.16 -16.76
N SER A 115 11.35 -24.28 -17.66
CA SER A 115 10.48 -23.60 -18.62
C SER A 115 10.00 -24.62 -19.67
N GLN A 116 8.70 -24.85 -19.73
CA GLN A 116 8.11 -25.85 -20.59
C GLN A 116 7.54 -25.25 -21.88
N THR A 117 6.73 -24.23 -21.73
CA THR A 117 6.01 -23.60 -22.83
C THR A 117 5.99 -22.09 -22.63
N SER A 118 6.24 -21.34 -23.72
CA SER A 118 6.19 -19.89 -23.68
C SER A 118 5.78 -19.33 -25.04
N GLU A 119 5.07 -18.21 -25.00
CA GLU A 119 4.75 -17.38 -26.14
C GLU A 119 5.10 -15.94 -25.79
N TRP A 120 5.72 -15.21 -26.72
CA TRP A 120 6.34 -13.92 -26.45
C TRP A 120 5.83 -12.85 -27.40
N THR A 121 5.75 -11.63 -26.91
CA THR A 121 5.47 -10.45 -27.75
C THR A 121 6.67 -10.11 -28.62
N ASP A 122 6.42 -9.45 -29.75
CA ASP A 122 7.45 -8.78 -30.52
C ASP A 122 7.89 -7.48 -29.83
N GLY A 123 9.08 -7.00 -30.16
CA GLY A 123 9.57 -5.69 -29.71
C GLY A 123 10.96 -5.73 -29.09
N PRO A 124 11.47 -4.57 -28.66
CA PRO A 124 12.83 -4.45 -28.13
C PRO A 124 13.03 -5.15 -26.78
N ILE A 125 11.94 -5.37 -26.05
CA ILE A 125 11.91 -6.20 -24.84
C ILE A 125 10.69 -7.11 -24.97
N ALA A 126 10.93 -8.39 -25.24
CA ALA A 126 9.86 -9.36 -25.34
C ALA A 126 9.24 -9.62 -23.96
N ALA A 127 7.92 -9.66 -23.90
CA ALA A 127 7.17 -10.00 -22.69
C ALA A 127 6.39 -11.31 -22.91
N PRO A 128 6.22 -12.15 -21.89
CA PRO A 128 5.49 -13.38 -22.06
C PRO A 128 3.98 -13.10 -22.18
N ILE A 129 3.37 -13.66 -23.21
CA ILE A 129 1.90 -13.76 -23.35
C ILE A 129 1.44 -15.00 -22.59
N TYR A 130 2.17 -16.09 -22.74
CA TYR A 130 2.00 -17.34 -22.04
C TYR A 130 3.37 -17.82 -21.56
N TYR A 131 3.49 -18.12 -20.27
CA TYR A 131 4.72 -18.66 -19.68
C TYR A 131 4.38 -19.74 -18.67
N GLN A 132 4.93 -20.92 -18.87
CA GLN A 132 4.71 -22.06 -18.00
C GLN A 132 6.03 -22.63 -17.49
N GLU A 133 6.07 -22.90 -16.20
CA GLU A 133 7.11 -23.71 -15.55
C GLU A 133 6.51 -24.96 -14.93
N THR A 134 7.20 -26.08 -15.10
CA THR A 134 6.93 -27.31 -14.37
C THR A 134 8.17 -27.66 -13.57
N VAL A 135 8.07 -27.53 -12.27
CA VAL A 135 9.19 -27.77 -11.35
C VAL A 135 8.68 -28.40 -10.08
N LEU A 136 9.33 -29.48 -9.68
CA LEU A 136 9.03 -30.15 -8.41
C LEU A 136 9.70 -29.42 -7.25
N ASN A 137 9.00 -29.32 -6.12
CA ASN A 137 9.51 -28.78 -4.87
C ASN A 137 9.94 -27.31 -4.97
N ASN A 138 9.20 -26.49 -5.69
CA ASN A 138 9.43 -25.05 -5.71
C ASN A 138 8.53 -24.30 -4.73
N ASP A 139 8.87 -23.03 -4.50
CA ASP A 139 8.25 -22.20 -3.48
C ASP A 139 6.78 -21.87 -3.78
N PHE A 140 5.99 -22.06 -2.74
CA PHE A 140 4.63 -21.60 -2.60
C PHE A 140 4.51 -21.02 -1.19
N ALA A 141 4.24 -19.75 -1.06
CA ALA A 141 4.21 -19.07 0.21
C ALA A 141 2.82 -18.54 0.54
N MET A 142 2.47 -18.62 1.80
CA MET A 142 1.26 -18.05 2.38
C MET A 142 1.64 -17.14 3.53
N GLY A 143 0.94 -16.01 3.65
CA GLY A 143 1.12 -15.08 4.74
C GLY A 143 -0.21 -14.58 5.27
N THR A 144 -0.21 -14.20 6.54
CA THR A 144 -1.29 -13.43 7.15
C THR A 144 -0.68 -12.42 8.10
N GLY A 145 -1.26 -11.23 8.13
CA GLY A 145 -0.75 -10.17 8.98
C GLY A 145 -1.80 -9.16 9.37
N GLU A 146 -1.42 -8.36 10.34
CA GLU A 146 -2.20 -7.24 10.85
C GLU A 146 -1.30 -6.01 10.93
N ASP A 147 -1.81 -4.90 10.46
CA ASP A 147 -1.23 -3.58 10.68
C ASP A 147 -2.23 -2.76 11.51
N GLY A 148 -1.75 -2.08 12.53
CA GLY A 148 -2.60 -1.25 13.37
C GLY A 148 -1.88 -0.01 13.85
N ARG A 149 -2.45 1.15 13.55
CA ARG A 149 -1.83 2.44 13.87
C ARG A 149 -2.85 3.42 14.39
N ARG A 150 -2.51 4.06 15.50
CA ARG A 150 -3.29 5.15 16.10
C ARG A 150 -2.54 6.47 15.98
N ASN A 151 -3.19 7.45 15.36
CA ASN A 151 -2.68 8.81 15.25
C ASN A 151 -3.52 9.71 16.14
N LYS A 152 -2.87 10.53 16.98
CA LYS A 152 -3.50 11.52 17.85
C LYS A 152 -2.92 12.89 17.56
N ASN A 153 -3.80 13.85 17.36
CA ASN A 153 -3.44 15.24 17.19
C ASN A 153 -4.21 16.09 18.20
N LYS A 154 -3.53 17.05 18.80
CA LYS A 154 -4.12 18.04 19.72
C LYS A 154 -3.57 19.41 19.37
N SER A 155 -4.40 20.40 19.47
CA SER A 155 -4.00 21.80 19.31
C SER A 155 -4.79 22.67 20.26
N LEU A 156 -4.09 23.61 20.90
CA LEU A 156 -4.66 24.68 21.71
C LEU A 156 -4.24 25.99 21.09
N GLY A 157 -5.20 26.85 20.75
CA GLY A 157 -4.99 28.16 20.16
C GLY A 157 -5.54 29.27 21.03
N LEU A 158 -4.87 30.41 21.01
CA LEU A 158 -5.32 31.67 21.63
C LEU A 158 -5.11 32.81 20.61
N ASN A 159 -6.20 33.44 20.24
CA ASN A 159 -6.20 34.66 19.44
C ASN A 159 -6.68 35.84 20.30
N PHE A 160 -6.02 36.97 20.16
CA PHE A 160 -6.36 38.22 20.81
C PHE A 160 -6.32 39.37 19.79
N GLU A 161 -7.45 40.02 19.60
CA GLU A 161 -7.62 41.15 18.70
C GLU A 161 -7.97 42.41 19.52
N TRP A 162 -7.28 43.52 19.24
CA TRP A 162 -7.54 44.79 19.89
C TRP A 162 -7.53 45.94 18.89
N VAL A 163 -8.69 46.54 18.68
CA VAL A 163 -8.85 47.78 17.95
C VAL A 163 -8.52 48.93 18.90
N VAL A 164 -7.30 49.47 18.81
CA VAL A 164 -6.83 50.53 19.71
C VAL A 164 -7.49 51.86 19.36
N ASN A 165 -7.62 52.17 18.07
CA ASN A 165 -8.32 53.33 17.50
C ASN A 165 -8.60 53.05 16.02
N ASP A 166 -9.12 54.08 15.29
CA ASP A 166 -9.51 53.95 13.88
C ASP A 166 -8.31 53.68 12.92
N GLU A 167 -7.07 53.87 13.39
CA GLU A 167 -5.87 53.73 12.58
C GLU A 167 -4.99 52.57 13.02
N LEU A 168 -5.26 51.95 14.20
CA LEU A 168 -4.40 50.90 14.78
C LEU A 168 -5.22 49.75 15.31
N GLU A 169 -4.96 48.56 14.75
CA GLU A 169 -5.41 47.28 15.22
C GLU A 169 -4.21 46.38 15.56
N LEU A 170 -4.28 45.70 16.68
CA LEU A 170 -3.29 44.71 17.13
C LEU A 170 -3.93 43.34 17.14
N ASN A 171 -3.25 42.38 16.51
CA ASN A 171 -3.64 40.96 16.49
C ASN A 171 -2.48 40.11 17.00
N PHE A 172 -2.79 39.22 17.94
CA PHE A 172 -1.84 38.28 18.52
C PHE A 172 -2.41 36.88 18.47
N ASP A 173 -1.65 35.97 17.84
CA ASP A 173 -1.95 34.56 17.77
C ASP A 173 -0.88 33.73 18.47
N TRP A 174 -1.32 32.82 19.29
CA TRP A 174 -0.47 31.80 19.89
C TRP A 174 -1.13 30.41 19.78
N HIS A 175 -0.35 29.39 19.44
CA HIS A 175 -0.82 28.03 19.48
C HIS A 175 0.26 27.05 19.93
N ASP A 176 -0.18 25.97 20.57
CA ASP A 176 0.61 24.81 20.92
C ASP A 176 -0.06 23.55 20.34
N SER A 177 0.71 22.72 19.66
CA SER A 177 0.18 21.51 19.03
C SER A 177 1.10 20.32 19.20
N SER A 178 0.50 19.15 19.29
CA SER A 178 1.21 17.88 19.36
C SER A 178 0.59 16.84 18.42
N ALA A 179 1.45 15.99 17.86
CA ALA A 179 1.07 14.84 17.08
C ALA A 179 1.80 13.61 17.58
N GLU A 180 1.06 12.54 17.79
CA GLU A 180 1.58 11.25 18.25
C GLU A 180 1.11 10.14 17.32
N THR A 181 1.99 9.18 17.04
CA THR A 181 1.65 7.95 16.32
C THR A 181 2.13 6.75 17.10
N GLY A 182 1.27 5.79 17.31
CA GLY A 182 1.57 4.56 18.03
C GLY A 182 0.86 3.34 17.48
N ALA A 183 1.13 2.20 18.10
CA ALA A 183 0.45 0.95 17.78
C ALA A 183 -1.03 0.98 18.23
N ASN A 184 -1.90 0.38 17.42
CA ASN A 184 -3.30 0.14 17.74
C ASN A 184 -3.61 -1.36 17.99
N THR A 185 -2.60 -2.23 17.86
CA THR A 185 -2.73 -3.66 18.16
C THR A 185 -1.83 -4.08 19.32
N PRO A 186 -2.14 -5.17 20.02
CA PRO A 186 -1.28 -5.68 21.09
C PRO A 186 0.07 -6.20 20.57
N ASN A 187 0.19 -6.45 19.28
CA ASN A 187 1.37 -6.98 18.60
C ASN A 187 2.28 -5.89 18.00
N GLY A 188 2.01 -4.62 18.32
CA GLY A 188 2.74 -3.48 17.74
C GLY A 188 2.03 -2.86 16.55
N THR A 189 2.76 -2.10 15.73
CA THR A 189 2.21 -1.43 14.54
C THR A 189 2.03 -2.35 13.35
N SER A 190 2.71 -3.50 13.35
CA SER A 190 2.64 -4.51 12.29
C SER A 190 3.06 -5.87 12.83
N SER A 191 2.33 -6.89 12.44
CA SER A 191 2.67 -8.29 12.72
C SER A 191 2.41 -9.12 11.47
N LEU A 192 3.28 -10.09 11.19
CA LEU A 192 3.21 -10.95 10.04
C LEU A 192 3.66 -12.36 10.41
N ILE A 193 2.88 -13.34 9.99
CA ILE A 193 3.26 -14.76 10.00
C ILE A 193 3.27 -15.24 8.55
N THR A 194 4.38 -15.83 8.13
CA THR A 194 4.53 -16.41 6.81
C THR A 194 4.94 -17.87 6.91
N MET A 195 4.49 -18.65 5.94
CA MET A 195 4.87 -20.05 5.77
C MET A 195 5.18 -20.30 4.30
N ALA A 196 6.28 -20.96 4.02
CA ALA A 196 6.62 -21.45 2.69
C ALA A 196 6.50 -22.97 2.65
N SER A 197 6.03 -23.49 1.54
CA SER A 197 5.92 -24.91 1.27
C SER A 197 6.53 -25.23 -0.09
N PHE A 198 7.40 -26.22 -0.14
CA PHE A 198 8.08 -26.66 -1.35
C PHE A 198 7.28 -27.73 -2.13
N ASN A 199 5.97 -27.58 -2.20
CA ASN A 199 5.06 -28.57 -2.80
C ASN A 199 4.56 -28.15 -4.20
N LYS A 200 4.97 -27.03 -4.72
CA LYS A 200 4.55 -26.57 -6.03
C LYS A 200 5.15 -27.47 -7.13
N VAL A 201 4.30 -27.95 -8.03
CA VAL A 201 4.69 -28.81 -9.17
C VAL A 201 4.74 -28.06 -10.49
N GLY A 202 4.15 -26.87 -10.56
CA GLY A 202 4.16 -26.01 -11.73
C GLY A 202 3.27 -24.80 -11.57
N GLN A 203 3.42 -23.85 -12.47
CA GLN A 203 2.58 -22.65 -12.53
C GLN A 203 2.56 -22.10 -13.95
N THR A 204 1.48 -21.39 -14.28
CA THR A 204 1.28 -20.80 -15.58
C THR A 204 0.91 -19.33 -15.41
N PHE A 205 1.59 -18.46 -16.15
CA PHE A 205 1.28 -17.06 -16.30
C PHE A 205 0.69 -16.84 -17.69
N ILE A 206 -0.48 -16.20 -17.77
CA ILE A 206 -1.16 -15.85 -19.01
C ILE A 206 -1.62 -14.40 -18.92
N THR A 207 -1.36 -13.60 -19.96
CA THR A 207 -1.83 -12.22 -20.07
C THR A 207 -3.14 -12.13 -20.86
N GLY A 208 -3.86 -11.02 -20.70
CA GLY A 208 -5.06 -10.71 -21.51
C GLY A 208 -6.36 -11.38 -21.05
N TYR A 209 -6.37 -12.00 -19.88
CA TYR A 209 -7.59 -12.51 -19.27
C TYR A 209 -8.14 -11.53 -18.23
N ASP A 210 -9.46 -11.36 -18.24
CA ASP A 210 -10.14 -10.62 -17.20
C ASP A 210 -10.02 -11.36 -15.87
N MET A 211 -9.80 -10.61 -14.81
CA MET A 211 -9.78 -11.16 -13.47
C MET A 211 -11.19 -11.63 -13.09
N PRO A 212 -11.35 -12.83 -12.52
CA PRO A 212 -12.61 -13.19 -11.91
C PRO A 212 -12.89 -12.24 -10.74
N VAL A 213 -14.03 -11.59 -10.79
CA VAL A 213 -14.52 -10.67 -9.75
C VAL A 213 -15.10 -11.45 -8.59
#